data_e65669b75b899ce045e3a97ceb7d8bab
#
_entry.id   e65669b75b899ce045e3a97ceb7d8bab
#
_cell.length_a   1.000
_cell.length_b   1.000
_cell.length_c   1.000
_cell.angle_alpha   90.00
_cell.angle_beta   90.00
_cell.angle_gamma   90.00
#
_symmetry.space_group_name_H-M   'P 1'
#
loop_
_entity.id
_entity.type
_entity.pdbx_description
1 polymer ?
#
loop_
_entity_poly.entity_id
_entity_poly.type
_entity_poly.pdbx_seq_one_letter_code
_entity_poly.pdbx_strand_id
1 'polypeptide(L)'
;MCAQKLSFDYAQTLHTVRIVHNAHSVHRSRVQKGKSCDCINFVRATDPACGTGGFLLAAYEHMKRQSKDIEKQKFLKNHALFGADNTALVVTLASMNLYLHDIGVNKSPIAYQDSLIDTSDKMYKVILANPPFGIRHQGSVEVAANRPEFVKTSDNQVNFLQHIMSIVKTGGRVGVVLPDSVLTDTGATAQVREKLLKDFNLHTILRKTWRIL
;
A
#
# COMPACT_ATOMS: atom_id res chain seq x y z
N MET A 1 -17.08 -20.72 -4.22
CA MET A 1 -18.27 -19.93 -4.64
C MET A 1 -18.78 -19.19 -3.42
N CYS A 2 -18.35 -17.96 -3.21
CA CYS A 2 -18.98 -16.96 -2.33
C CYS A 2 -18.36 -15.61 -2.65
N ALA A 3 -18.79 -15.00 -3.76
CA ALA A 3 -18.54 -13.60 -4.05
C ALA A 3 -19.62 -12.81 -3.32
N GLN A 4 -19.31 -12.28 -2.14
CA GLN A 4 -20.17 -11.27 -1.54
C GLN A 4 -20.07 -10.00 -2.38
N LYS A 5 -21.15 -9.74 -3.13
CA LYS A 5 -21.50 -8.43 -3.65
C LYS A 5 -21.72 -7.50 -2.46
N LEU A 6 -20.70 -6.72 -2.09
CA LEU A 6 -20.91 -5.49 -1.34
C LEU A 6 -21.44 -4.47 -2.33
N SER A 7 -22.73 -4.23 -2.25
CA SER A 7 -23.44 -3.13 -2.87
C SER A 7 -22.91 -1.83 -2.24
N PHE A 8 -22.06 -1.13 -2.94
CA PHE A 8 -21.69 0.23 -2.63
C PHE A 8 -22.40 1.16 -3.60
N ASP A 9 -23.51 1.74 -3.14
CA ASP A 9 -24.16 2.88 -3.75
C ASP A 9 -23.33 4.15 -3.48
N TYR A 10 -22.24 4.30 -4.20
CA TYR A 10 -21.60 5.57 -4.51
C TYR A 10 -20.79 5.37 -5.79
N ALA A 11 -21.21 6.08 -6.84
CA ALA A 11 -20.50 6.14 -8.13
C ALA A 11 -19.20 6.95 -7.97
N GLN A 12 -18.29 6.49 -7.14
CA GLN A 12 -16.94 7.04 -7.07
C GLN A 12 -16.07 6.33 -8.10
N THR A 13 -15.53 7.10 -9.03
CA THR A 13 -14.53 6.59 -9.95
C THR A 13 -13.26 6.31 -9.15
N LEU A 14 -12.81 5.06 -9.16
CA LEU A 14 -11.60 4.64 -8.48
C LEU A 14 -10.40 4.68 -9.42
N HIS A 15 -9.28 5.17 -8.93
CA HIS A 15 -8.01 5.16 -9.64
C HIS A 15 -7.03 4.22 -8.95
N THR A 16 -6.38 3.37 -9.73
CA THR A 16 -5.17 2.68 -9.28
C THR A 16 -3.97 3.50 -9.69
N VAL A 17 -3.26 4.02 -8.72
CA VAL A 17 -2.10 4.89 -8.94
C VAL A 17 -0.82 4.11 -8.65
N ARG A 18 0.10 4.10 -9.61
CA ARG A 18 1.43 3.54 -9.43
C ARG A 18 2.45 4.66 -9.27
N ILE A 19 3.10 4.68 -8.13
CA ILE A 19 4.09 5.68 -7.73
C ILE A 19 5.45 4.98 -7.61
N VAL A 20 6.52 5.64 -8.07
CA VAL A 20 7.90 5.21 -7.85
C VAL A 20 8.64 6.33 -7.14
N HIS A 21 9.23 6.07 -6.00
CA HIS A 21 10.02 7.07 -5.29
C HIS A 21 11.27 7.45 -6.10
N ASN A 22 11.41 8.73 -6.44
CA ASN A 22 12.56 9.23 -7.16
C ASN A 22 13.84 9.07 -6.32
N ALA A 23 14.81 8.31 -6.84
CA ALA A 23 16.18 8.47 -6.38
C ALA A 23 16.73 9.71 -7.08
N HIS A 24 16.88 10.84 -6.39
CA HIS A 24 17.67 11.95 -6.91
C HIS A 24 19.06 11.44 -7.27
N SER A 25 19.43 11.57 -8.55
CA SER A 25 20.70 11.19 -9.13
C SER A 25 21.07 9.70 -9.07
N VAL A 26 20.49 8.91 -9.94
CA VAL A 26 21.23 7.76 -10.48
C VAL A 26 21.30 7.92 -11.99
N HIS A 27 22.51 8.04 -12.48
CA HIS A 27 22.91 7.96 -13.87
C HIS A 27 21.96 7.07 -14.69
N ARG A 28 21.57 7.52 -15.87
CA ARG A 28 21.04 6.69 -16.95
C ARG A 28 21.94 5.46 -17.16
N SER A 29 21.77 4.45 -16.34
CA SER A 29 22.34 3.15 -16.61
C SER A 29 21.50 2.52 -17.71
N ARG A 30 22.11 2.42 -18.90
CA ARG A 30 21.65 1.63 -20.03
C ARG A 30 21.02 0.35 -19.50
N VAL A 31 19.75 0.11 -19.83
CA VAL A 31 19.11 -1.18 -19.67
C VAL A 31 19.90 -2.20 -20.47
N GLN A 32 20.77 -2.94 -19.82
CA GLN A 32 21.38 -4.12 -20.40
C GLN A 32 20.31 -5.20 -20.47
N LYS A 33 19.81 -5.46 -21.67
CA LYS A 33 19.09 -6.69 -21.99
C LYS A 33 19.99 -7.87 -21.62
N GLY A 34 19.58 -8.70 -20.65
CA GLY A 34 20.19 -10.01 -20.47
C GLY A 34 20.63 -10.42 -19.07
N LYS A 35 20.42 -9.63 -18.03
CA LYS A 35 20.59 -10.15 -16.65
C LYS A 35 19.22 -10.33 -16.02
N SER A 36 18.89 -11.59 -15.69
CA SER A 36 17.88 -11.95 -14.73
C SER A 36 18.01 -10.97 -13.56
N CYS A 37 16.97 -10.19 -13.30
CA CYS A 37 17.02 -9.18 -12.27
C CYS A 37 17.10 -9.89 -10.91
N ASP A 38 18.29 -10.01 -10.34
CA ASP A 38 18.53 -10.49 -8.96
C ASP A 38 17.88 -9.59 -7.89
N CYS A 39 16.99 -8.70 -8.32
CA CYS A 39 16.33 -7.71 -7.49
C CYS A 39 15.25 -8.29 -6.56
N ILE A 40 14.99 -9.61 -6.60
CA ILE A 40 13.99 -10.27 -5.73
C ILE A 40 14.62 -10.71 -4.40
N ASN A 41 15.89 -10.39 -4.18
CA ASN A 41 16.54 -10.73 -2.94
C ASN A 41 15.92 -9.93 -1.79
N PHE A 42 15.07 -10.63 -0.99
CA PHE A 42 14.55 -10.15 0.30
C PHE A 42 13.72 -8.86 0.24
N VAL A 43 12.90 -8.70 -0.80
CA VAL A 43 11.95 -7.58 -0.90
C VAL A 43 10.85 -7.74 0.14
N ARG A 44 10.60 -6.67 0.90
CA ARG A 44 9.45 -6.59 1.81
C ARG A 44 8.34 -5.76 1.19
N ALA A 45 7.14 -6.33 1.23
CA ALA A 45 5.90 -5.68 0.81
C ALA A 45 5.01 -5.40 2.03
N THR A 46 4.30 -4.27 1.99
CA THR A 46 3.34 -3.93 3.05
C THR A 46 2.03 -3.42 2.48
N ASP A 47 0.97 -3.60 3.27
CA ASP A 47 -0.33 -2.96 3.10
C ASP A 47 -0.74 -2.32 4.45
N PRO A 48 -0.72 -0.99 4.56
CA PRO A 48 -1.03 -0.29 5.81
C PRO A 48 -2.53 -0.23 6.13
N ALA A 49 -3.40 -0.74 5.26
CA ALA A 49 -4.84 -0.86 5.46
C ALA A 49 -5.31 -2.19 4.83
N CYS A 50 -4.75 -3.30 5.34
CA CYS A 50 -4.73 -4.57 4.61
C CYS A 50 -6.09 -5.25 4.47
N GLY A 51 -7.11 -4.83 5.23
CA GLY A 51 -8.39 -5.50 5.22
C GLY A 51 -8.21 -7.00 5.50
N THR A 52 -8.81 -7.85 4.69
CA THR A 52 -8.67 -9.31 4.79
C THR A 52 -7.37 -9.88 4.18
N GLY A 53 -6.40 -9.03 3.84
CA GLY A 53 -5.07 -9.44 3.34
C GLY A 53 -5.01 -9.79 1.85
N GLY A 54 -6.03 -9.43 1.07
CA GLY A 54 -6.10 -9.79 -0.35
C GLY A 54 -4.93 -9.28 -1.20
N PHE A 55 -4.49 -8.04 -1.00
CA PHE A 55 -3.32 -7.50 -1.71
C PHE A 55 -2.01 -8.17 -1.28
N LEU A 56 -1.88 -8.52 0.00
CA LEU A 56 -0.70 -9.24 0.49
C LEU A 56 -0.64 -10.65 -0.10
N LEU A 57 -1.79 -11.34 -0.21
CA LEU A 57 -1.86 -12.64 -0.84
C LEU A 57 -1.51 -12.57 -2.34
N ALA A 58 -2.04 -11.60 -3.06
CA ALA A 58 -1.70 -11.37 -4.47
C ALA A 58 -0.20 -11.06 -4.66
N ALA A 59 0.39 -10.26 -3.76
CA ALA A 59 1.82 -9.99 -3.76
C ALA A 59 2.65 -11.27 -3.51
N TYR A 60 2.24 -12.08 -2.53
CA TYR A 60 2.87 -13.38 -2.26
C TYR A 60 2.88 -14.28 -3.48
N GLU A 61 1.72 -14.50 -4.10
CA GLU A 61 1.58 -15.35 -5.27
C GLU A 61 2.41 -14.84 -6.46
N HIS A 62 2.48 -13.52 -6.62
CA HIS A 62 3.32 -12.90 -7.65
C HIS A 62 4.81 -13.17 -7.40
N MET A 63 5.29 -12.94 -6.18
CA MET A 63 6.69 -13.13 -5.80
C MET A 63 7.09 -14.62 -5.81
N LYS A 64 6.20 -15.51 -5.36
CA LYS A 64 6.42 -16.96 -5.35
C LYS A 64 6.70 -17.52 -6.74
N ARG A 65 5.99 -17.02 -7.76
CA ARG A 65 6.19 -17.43 -9.16
C ARG A 65 7.54 -17.02 -9.75
N GLN A 66 8.20 -16.01 -9.16
CA GLN A 66 9.44 -15.45 -9.71
C GLN A 66 10.71 -16.14 -9.21
N SER A 67 10.63 -16.97 -8.18
CA SER A 67 11.80 -17.69 -7.66
C SER A 67 11.45 -19.09 -7.16
N LYS A 68 12.27 -20.07 -7.58
CA LYS A 68 12.23 -21.45 -7.07
C LYS A 68 13.26 -21.68 -5.96
N ASP A 69 14.03 -20.69 -5.59
CA ASP A 69 15.04 -20.75 -4.53
C ASP A 69 14.39 -20.98 -3.16
N ILE A 70 14.83 -22.02 -2.45
CA ILE A 70 14.24 -22.45 -1.17
C ILE A 70 14.37 -21.37 -0.08
N GLU A 71 15.52 -20.71 0.01
CA GLU A 71 15.75 -19.69 1.03
C GLU A 71 14.89 -18.43 0.76
N LYS A 72 14.73 -18.07 -0.51
CA LYS A 72 13.82 -16.98 -0.90
C LYS A 72 12.37 -17.32 -0.60
N GLN A 73 11.95 -18.56 -0.81
CA GLN A 73 10.59 -19.00 -0.48
C GLN A 73 10.36 -19.04 1.03
N LYS A 74 11.34 -19.45 1.84
CA LYS A 74 11.25 -19.38 3.31
C LYS A 74 11.13 -17.91 3.78
N PHE A 75 11.97 -17.02 3.24
CA PHE A 75 11.88 -15.60 3.55
C PHE A 75 10.52 -15.02 3.15
N LEU A 76 10.01 -15.36 1.96
CA LEU A 76 8.73 -14.90 1.46
C LEU A 76 7.58 -15.29 2.39
N LYS A 77 7.58 -16.54 2.90
CA LYS A 77 6.56 -17.03 3.82
C LYS A 77 6.59 -16.36 5.20
N ASN A 78 7.78 -16.04 5.70
CA ASN A 78 7.92 -15.66 7.11
C ASN A 78 8.27 -14.19 7.35
N HIS A 79 8.84 -13.48 6.35
CA HIS A 79 9.47 -12.17 6.57
C HIS A 79 9.19 -11.11 5.50
N ALA A 80 8.62 -11.51 4.35
CA ALA A 80 8.48 -10.59 3.22
C ALA A 80 7.21 -9.73 3.28
N LEU A 81 6.18 -10.21 3.96
CA LEU A 81 4.89 -9.53 4.00
C LEU A 81 4.65 -8.88 5.36
N PHE A 82 4.00 -7.74 5.34
CA PHE A 82 3.53 -7.04 6.52
C PHE A 82 2.21 -6.35 6.22
N GLY A 83 1.24 -6.48 7.11
CA GLY A 83 -0.05 -5.81 6.99
C GLY A 83 -0.44 -5.16 8.32
N ALA A 84 -1.28 -4.14 8.24
CA ALA A 84 -1.88 -3.51 9.40
C ALA A 84 -3.35 -3.19 9.14
N ASP A 85 -4.16 -3.32 10.18
CA ASP A 85 -5.54 -2.85 10.19
C ASP A 85 -5.93 -2.46 11.62
N ASN A 86 -6.81 -1.48 11.76
CA ASN A 86 -7.27 -0.99 13.07
C ASN A 86 -8.53 -1.68 13.58
N THR A 87 -8.98 -2.74 12.92
CA THR A 87 -10.17 -3.52 13.29
C THR A 87 -9.76 -4.93 13.69
N ALA A 88 -9.91 -5.29 14.98
CA ALA A 88 -9.46 -6.57 15.52
C ALA A 88 -10.01 -7.79 14.77
N LEU A 89 -11.30 -7.78 14.42
CA LEU A 89 -11.93 -8.85 13.64
C LEU A 89 -11.27 -8.99 12.25
N VAL A 90 -10.99 -7.87 11.58
CA VAL A 90 -10.37 -7.85 10.26
C VAL A 90 -8.94 -8.39 10.32
N VAL A 91 -8.17 -8.00 11.35
CA VAL A 91 -6.82 -8.54 11.62
C VAL A 91 -6.86 -10.07 11.80
N THR A 92 -7.86 -10.58 12.52
CA THR A 92 -8.05 -12.02 12.69
C THR A 92 -8.33 -12.71 11.36
N LEU A 93 -9.26 -12.17 10.57
CA LEU A 93 -9.60 -12.70 9.25
C LEU A 93 -8.40 -12.67 8.29
N ALA A 94 -7.65 -11.57 8.27
CA ALA A 94 -6.43 -11.45 7.47
C ALA A 94 -5.37 -12.48 7.88
N SER A 95 -5.15 -12.63 9.18
CA SER A 95 -4.20 -13.61 9.72
C SER A 95 -4.59 -15.04 9.36
N MET A 96 -5.87 -15.40 9.48
CA MET A 96 -6.38 -16.71 9.07
C MET A 96 -6.24 -16.92 7.56
N ASN A 97 -6.56 -15.91 6.76
CA ASN A 97 -6.44 -15.99 5.30
C ASN A 97 -4.98 -16.27 4.88
N LEU A 98 -4.02 -15.55 5.44
CA LEU A 98 -2.60 -15.78 5.14
C LEU A 98 -2.12 -17.13 5.68
N TYR A 99 -2.56 -17.55 6.88
CA TYR A 99 -2.23 -18.85 7.46
C TYR A 99 -2.66 -20.01 6.56
N LEU A 100 -3.86 -19.96 5.96
CA LEU A 100 -4.36 -20.95 5.01
C LEU A 100 -3.50 -21.08 3.74
N HIS A 101 -2.64 -20.08 3.47
CA HIS A 101 -1.66 -20.09 2.38
C HIS A 101 -0.23 -20.36 2.85
N ASP A 102 -0.05 -20.92 4.07
CA ASP A 102 1.25 -21.18 4.69
C ASP A 102 2.11 -19.92 4.91
N ILE A 103 1.50 -18.78 5.10
CA ILE A 103 2.19 -17.50 5.33
C ILE A 103 2.10 -17.14 6.80
N GLY A 104 3.24 -16.89 7.44
CA GLY A 104 3.27 -16.45 8.83
C GLY A 104 2.83 -17.52 9.84
N VAL A 105 3.08 -18.81 9.55
CA VAL A 105 2.64 -19.93 10.39
C VAL A 105 3.11 -19.81 11.84
N ASN A 106 4.34 -19.35 12.05
CA ASN A 106 4.89 -19.18 13.40
C ASN A 106 4.49 -17.84 14.03
N LYS A 107 4.26 -16.82 13.22
CA LYS A 107 3.88 -15.48 13.67
C LYS A 107 3.16 -14.76 12.54
N SER A 108 1.93 -14.33 12.81
CA SER A 108 1.15 -13.55 11.84
C SER A 108 1.93 -12.30 11.40
N PRO A 109 1.99 -12.02 10.10
CA PRO A 109 2.57 -10.78 9.59
C PRO A 109 1.61 -9.59 9.68
N ILE A 110 0.39 -9.79 10.24
CA ILE A 110 -0.63 -8.77 10.37
C ILE A 110 -0.60 -8.19 11.78
N ALA A 111 -0.51 -6.87 11.87
CA ALA A 111 -0.56 -6.12 13.12
C ALA A 111 -1.94 -5.48 13.33
N TYR A 112 -2.43 -5.53 14.57
CA TYR A 112 -3.54 -4.69 15.02
C TYR A 112 -2.98 -3.33 15.40
N GLN A 113 -3.13 -2.36 14.52
CA GLN A 113 -2.64 -0.99 14.73
C GLN A 113 -3.33 0.00 13.81
N ASP A 114 -3.40 1.26 14.20
CA ASP A 114 -3.81 2.35 13.33
C ASP A 114 -2.58 2.95 12.64
N SER A 115 -2.46 2.69 11.34
CA SER A 115 -1.31 3.14 10.55
C SER A 115 -1.17 4.65 10.43
N LEU A 116 -2.24 5.42 10.67
CA LEU A 116 -2.19 6.88 10.66
C LEU A 116 -1.69 7.46 11.98
N ILE A 117 -1.96 6.78 13.10
CA ILE A 117 -1.61 7.22 14.45
C ILE A 117 -0.28 6.59 14.89
N ASP A 118 -0.14 5.28 14.69
CA ASP A 118 1.04 4.53 15.11
C ASP A 118 2.21 4.81 14.20
N THR A 119 3.25 5.44 14.72
CA THR A 119 4.46 5.73 13.97
C THR A 119 5.39 4.51 13.94
N SER A 120 5.93 4.21 12.78
CA SER A 120 6.93 3.16 12.61
C SER A 120 8.05 3.65 11.69
N ASP A 121 9.29 3.48 12.12
CA ASP A 121 10.48 3.79 11.32
C ASP A 121 10.73 2.77 10.19
N LYS A 122 9.87 1.77 10.08
CA LYS A 122 10.01 0.73 9.05
C LYS A 122 9.69 1.29 7.67
N MET A 123 10.60 1.07 6.75
CA MET A 123 10.43 1.45 5.35
C MET A 123 10.38 0.21 4.44
N TYR A 124 9.58 0.29 3.38
CA TYR A 124 9.28 -0.83 2.50
C TYR A 124 9.65 -0.56 1.04
N LYS A 125 10.06 -1.60 0.31
CA LYS A 125 10.35 -1.52 -1.13
C LYS A 125 9.08 -1.60 -1.99
N VAL A 126 8.06 -2.28 -1.49
CA VAL A 126 6.77 -2.43 -2.17
C VAL A 126 5.65 -2.11 -1.20
N ILE A 127 4.74 -1.24 -1.63
CA ILE A 127 3.53 -0.93 -0.89
C ILE A 127 2.35 -1.15 -1.82
N LEU A 128 1.37 -1.92 -1.34
CA LEU A 128 0.09 -2.11 -2.02
C LEU A 128 -1.00 -1.73 -1.04
N ALA A 129 -1.88 -0.82 -1.41
CA ALA A 129 -2.89 -0.34 -0.48
C ALA A 129 -4.21 -0.02 -1.17
N ASN A 130 -5.29 -0.35 -0.48
CA ASN A 130 -6.63 0.11 -0.77
C ASN A 130 -7.21 0.76 0.50
N PRO A 131 -6.83 2.01 0.79
CA PRO A 131 -7.28 2.70 2.00
C PRO A 131 -8.80 2.81 2.08
N PRO A 132 -9.39 2.87 3.30
CA PRO A 132 -10.84 3.00 3.46
C PRO A 132 -11.34 4.31 2.86
N PHE A 133 -12.50 4.26 2.17
CA PHE A 133 -13.12 5.40 1.50
C PHE A 133 -14.20 6.05 2.37
N GLY A 134 -14.35 7.37 2.26
CA GLY A 134 -15.54 8.11 2.68
C GLY A 134 -15.73 8.33 4.18
N ILE A 135 -14.86 7.84 5.04
CA ILE A 135 -14.96 8.03 6.49
C ILE A 135 -13.97 9.09 6.93
N ARG A 136 -14.47 10.19 7.51
CA ARG A 136 -13.62 11.12 8.25
C ARG A 136 -13.10 10.37 9.47
N HIS A 137 -11.79 10.30 9.63
CA HIS A 137 -11.19 9.68 10.80
C HIS A 137 -11.55 10.50 12.04
N GLN A 138 -12.14 9.87 13.07
CA GLN A 138 -12.41 10.55 14.34
C GLN A 138 -11.13 11.07 14.99
N GLY A 139 -9.98 10.45 14.68
CA GLY A 139 -8.65 10.81 15.14
C GLY A 139 -7.89 11.82 14.26
N SER A 140 -8.53 12.64 13.44
CA SER A 140 -7.82 13.63 12.60
C SER A 140 -6.92 14.58 13.39
N VAL A 141 -7.28 14.89 14.63
CA VAL A 141 -6.47 15.69 15.56
C VAL A 141 -5.25 14.91 16.01
N GLU A 142 -5.39 13.62 16.31
CA GLU A 142 -4.31 12.73 16.72
C GLU A 142 -3.31 12.47 15.59
N VAL A 143 -3.80 12.28 14.36
CA VAL A 143 -2.94 12.20 13.18
C VAL A 143 -2.11 13.47 13.01
N ALA A 144 -2.72 14.65 13.14
CA ALA A 144 -2.02 15.93 13.04
C ALA A 144 -1.00 16.15 14.18
N ALA A 145 -1.25 15.58 15.37
CA ALA A 145 -0.33 15.65 16.50
C ALA A 145 0.87 14.71 16.34
N ASN A 146 0.62 13.47 15.88
CA ASN A 146 1.64 12.44 15.74
C ASN A 146 2.45 12.53 14.42
N ARG A 147 1.96 13.30 13.45
CA ARG A 147 2.57 13.49 12.12
C ARG A 147 2.68 14.97 11.78
N PRO A 148 3.54 15.74 12.46
CA PRO A 148 3.67 17.18 12.22
C PRO A 148 4.13 17.53 10.81
N GLU A 149 4.78 16.59 10.12
CA GLU A 149 5.24 16.70 8.72
C GLU A 149 4.12 16.56 7.68
N PHE A 150 2.93 16.10 8.10
CA PHE A 150 1.80 15.94 7.20
C PHE A 150 1.05 17.27 7.01
N VAL A 151 0.54 17.46 5.80
CA VAL A 151 -0.45 18.52 5.53
C VAL A 151 -1.72 18.18 6.32
N LYS A 152 -2.18 19.12 7.13
CA LYS A 152 -3.34 18.91 8.00
C LYS A 152 -4.61 18.78 7.18
N THR A 153 -5.28 17.66 7.31
CA THR A 153 -6.56 17.36 6.66
C THR A 153 -7.36 16.34 7.45
N SER A 154 -8.68 16.41 7.36
CA SER A 154 -9.59 15.37 7.88
C SER A 154 -9.88 14.26 6.87
N ASP A 155 -9.33 14.35 5.66
CA ASP A 155 -9.52 13.34 4.62
C ASP A 155 -8.59 12.15 4.84
N ASN A 156 -9.19 10.98 5.08
CA ASN A 156 -8.45 9.76 5.33
C ASN A 156 -7.60 9.31 4.15
N GLN A 157 -8.10 9.43 2.94
CA GLN A 157 -7.39 8.99 1.75
C GLN A 157 -6.13 9.82 1.54
N VAL A 158 -6.22 11.13 1.79
CA VAL A 158 -5.08 12.04 1.74
C VAL A 158 -4.08 11.74 2.85
N ASN A 159 -4.55 11.43 4.06
CA ASN A 159 -3.68 11.02 5.17
C ASN A 159 -2.98 9.68 4.87
N PHE A 160 -3.69 8.69 4.34
CA PHE A 160 -3.08 7.42 3.92
C PHE A 160 -2.06 7.61 2.79
N LEU A 161 -2.33 8.50 1.82
CA LEU A 161 -1.37 8.83 0.78
C LEU A 161 -0.08 9.42 1.38
N GLN A 162 -0.19 10.35 2.32
CA GLN A 162 0.95 10.92 3.03
C GLN A 162 1.71 9.85 3.83
N HIS A 163 1.00 8.97 4.54
CA HIS A 163 1.60 7.85 5.25
C HIS A 163 2.37 6.92 4.30
N ILE A 164 1.79 6.54 3.17
CA ILE A 164 2.45 5.71 2.15
C ILE A 164 3.72 6.40 1.64
N MET A 165 3.66 7.72 1.38
CA MET A 165 4.83 8.49 0.96
C MET A 165 5.95 8.49 2.03
N SER A 166 5.61 8.47 3.31
CA SER A 166 6.58 8.48 4.42
C SER A 166 7.28 7.14 4.65
N ILE A 167 6.63 6.00 4.32
CA ILE A 167 7.15 4.66 4.60
C ILE A 167 7.74 3.94 3.37
N VAL A 168 7.70 4.56 2.19
CA VAL A 168 8.29 3.96 0.99
C VAL A 168 9.78 4.26 0.89
N LYS A 169 10.60 3.23 0.69
CA LYS A 169 12.05 3.38 0.47
C LYS A 169 12.34 4.06 -0.86
N THR A 170 13.45 4.79 -0.91
CA THR A 170 14.01 5.31 -2.17
C THR A 170 14.15 4.20 -3.21
N GLY A 171 13.64 4.44 -4.42
CA GLY A 171 13.53 3.44 -5.48
C GLY A 171 12.49 2.34 -5.19
N GLY A 172 11.65 2.52 -4.16
CA GLY A 172 10.49 1.65 -3.89
C GLY A 172 9.34 1.89 -4.86
N ARG A 173 8.37 0.99 -4.85
CA ARG A 173 7.20 1.01 -5.72
C ARG A 173 5.93 0.97 -4.89
N VAL A 174 4.95 1.78 -5.27
CA VAL A 174 3.65 1.84 -4.62
C VAL A 174 2.56 1.57 -5.65
N GLY A 175 1.61 0.74 -5.30
CA GLY A 175 0.32 0.61 -5.97
C GLY A 175 -0.78 0.96 -4.98
N VAL A 176 -1.52 2.02 -5.23
CA VAL A 176 -2.58 2.47 -4.32
C VAL A 176 -3.87 2.74 -5.08
N VAL A 177 -4.99 2.37 -4.47
CA VAL A 177 -6.33 2.69 -4.98
C VAL A 177 -6.80 3.97 -4.30
N LEU A 178 -7.16 4.97 -5.10
CA LEU A 178 -7.57 6.28 -4.63
C LEU A 178 -8.86 6.73 -5.33
N PRO A 179 -9.73 7.51 -4.68
CA PRO A 179 -10.88 8.14 -5.33
C PRO A 179 -10.45 9.35 -6.18
N ASP A 180 -11.34 9.75 -7.09
CA ASP A 180 -11.14 10.93 -7.95
C ASP A 180 -10.83 12.21 -7.15
N SER A 181 -11.46 12.40 -5.99
CA SER A 181 -11.26 13.55 -5.13
C SER A 181 -9.78 13.81 -4.79
N VAL A 182 -9.00 12.76 -4.56
CA VAL A 182 -7.56 12.90 -4.30
C VAL A 182 -6.82 13.50 -5.49
N LEU A 183 -7.31 13.27 -6.72
CA LEU A 183 -6.69 13.81 -7.94
C LEU A 183 -7.22 15.20 -8.34
N THR A 184 -8.43 15.57 -7.91
CA THR A 184 -9.14 16.77 -8.40
C THR A 184 -9.32 17.87 -7.36
N ASP A 185 -9.47 17.50 -6.08
CA ASP A 185 -9.79 18.47 -5.03
C ASP A 185 -8.67 19.49 -4.80
N THR A 186 -9.07 20.66 -4.31
CA THR A 186 -8.20 21.80 -3.99
C THR A 186 -7.73 21.78 -2.52
N GLY A 187 -7.06 22.84 -2.07
CA GLY A 187 -6.65 22.99 -0.68
C GLY A 187 -5.57 22.01 -0.23
N ALA A 188 -5.76 21.33 0.90
CA ALA A 188 -4.80 20.39 1.47
C ALA A 188 -4.44 19.25 0.50
N THR A 189 -5.42 18.74 -0.23
CA THR A 189 -5.24 17.69 -1.24
C THR A 189 -4.33 18.12 -2.37
N ALA A 190 -4.48 19.38 -2.84
CA ALA A 190 -3.59 19.93 -3.87
C ALA A 190 -2.14 20.05 -3.37
N GLN A 191 -1.93 20.46 -2.11
CA GLN A 191 -0.58 20.53 -1.52
C GLN A 191 0.09 19.16 -1.43
N VAL A 192 -0.67 18.11 -1.07
CA VAL A 192 -0.14 16.74 -1.03
C VAL A 192 0.18 16.23 -2.43
N ARG A 193 -0.66 16.55 -3.45
CA ARG A 193 -0.35 16.21 -4.86
C ARG A 193 0.92 16.92 -5.35
N GLU A 194 1.10 18.19 -5.02
CA GLU A 194 2.32 18.93 -5.36
C GLU A 194 3.57 18.25 -4.76
N LYS A 195 3.53 17.89 -3.48
CA LYS A 195 4.59 17.14 -2.81
C LYS A 195 4.82 15.78 -3.48
N LEU A 196 3.75 15.06 -3.82
CA LEU A 196 3.82 13.78 -4.53
C LEU A 196 4.55 13.93 -5.87
N LEU A 197 4.19 14.91 -6.68
CA LEU A 197 4.79 15.13 -8.00
C LEU A 197 6.23 15.63 -7.92
N LYS A 198 6.59 16.33 -6.84
CA LYS A 198 7.95 16.83 -6.60
C LYS A 198 8.91 15.71 -6.16
N ASP A 199 8.47 14.86 -5.23
CA ASP A 199 9.34 13.90 -4.55
C ASP A 199 9.28 12.51 -5.19
N PHE A 200 8.24 12.21 -5.99
CA PHE A 200 7.97 10.88 -6.54
C PHE A 200 7.72 10.94 -8.06
N ASN A 201 7.94 9.80 -8.71
CA ASN A 201 7.54 9.60 -10.09
C ASN A 201 6.15 8.94 -10.14
N LEU A 202 5.15 9.72 -10.52
CA LEU A 202 3.80 9.22 -10.79
C LEU A 202 3.80 8.52 -12.16
N HIS A 203 4.01 7.20 -12.14
CA HIS A 203 4.25 6.42 -13.35
C HIS A 203 2.98 6.10 -14.14
N THR A 204 1.90 5.73 -13.44
CA THR A 204 0.68 5.24 -14.10
C THR A 204 -0.54 5.57 -13.26
N ILE A 205 -1.59 6.08 -13.89
CA ILE A 205 -2.93 6.20 -13.33
C ILE A 205 -3.86 5.34 -14.19
N LEU A 206 -4.50 4.35 -13.56
CA LEU A 206 -5.52 3.53 -14.19
C LEU A 206 -6.88 3.94 -13.65
N ARG A 207 -7.73 4.46 -14.50
CA ARG A 207 -9.11 4.82 -14.17
C ARG A 207 -10.02 3.62 -14.40
N LYS A 208 -10.73 3.20 -13.35
CA LYS A 208 -11.75 2.16 -13.46
C LYS A 208 -13.13 2.82 -13.44
N THR A 209 -13.75 2.91 -14.59
CA THR A 209 -15.17 3.28 -14.70
C THR A 209 -16.03 2.02 -14.56
N TRP A 210 -16.92 2.00 -13.59
CA TRP A 210 -17.96 0.98 -13.53
C TRP A 210 -19.04 1.38 -14.55
N ARG A 211 -19.18 0.62 -15.62
CA ARG A 211 -20.44 0.67 -16.38
C ARG A 211 -21.44 -0.12 -15.58
N ILE A 212 -22.49 0.56 -15.10
CA ILE A 212 -23.71 -0.08 -14.65
C ILE A 212 -24.37 -0.59 -15.93
N LEU A 213 -24.41 -1.91 -16.10
CA LEU A 213 -25.22 -2.59 -17.11
C LEU A 213 -26.61 -2.79 -16.54
#